data_952e888f96da6d2a649afc2ea6aa426b
#
_entry.id   952e888f96da6d2a649afc2ea6aa426b
#
_cell.length_a   1.000
_cell.length_b   1.000
_cell.length_c   1.000
_cell.angle_alpha   90.00
_cell.angle_beta   90.00
_cell.angle_gamma   90.00
#
_symmetry.space_group_name_H-M   'P 1'
#
loop_
_entity.id
_entity.type
_entity.pdbx_description
1 polymer ?
#
loop_
_entity_poly.entity_id
_entity_poly.type
_entity_poly.pdbx_seq_one_letter_code
_entity_poly.pdbx_strand_id
1 'polypeptide(L)'
;ERIRYQLSIDIPQNRPVVAERNYYARHQAYLDRISKRAEPYLHFIVEEIEKREMPIEIALLPIVESAFDPYGYSHRTASGIWQFMPATGERFDLKQNWWYDGRRDIVQSTRAALDYLSYLHKTLEGDWLNAIAAYNSGEGRLLRAIKKNRKKHLPTDFWSLDLPRETTAYVPKLLALAD
;
A
#
# COMPACT_ATOMS: atom_id res chain seq x y z
N GLU A 1 -18.64 6.24 -2.13
CA GLU A 1 -19.63 5.15 -1.92
C GLU A 1 -19.14 3.82 -2.47
N ARG A 2 -18.67 3.71 -3.74
CA ARG A 2 -18.25 2.45 -4.38
C ARG A 2 -17.20 1.67 -3.57
N ILE A 3 -16.22 2.34 -2.98
CA ILE A 3 -15.20 1.70 -2.12
C ILE A 3 -15.83 1.19 -0.82
N ARG A 4 -16.64 2.02 -0.14
CA ARG A 4 -17.20 1.73 1.16
C ARG A 4 -18.01 0.41 1.23
N TYR A 5 -18.69 0.07 0.15
CA TYR A 5 -19.52 -1.15 0.10
C TYR A 5 -18.74 -2.42 -0.27
N GLN A 6 -17.46 -2.30 -0.61
CA GLN A 6 -16.62 -3.41 -1.07
C GLN A 6 -15.44 -3.71 -0.14
N LEU A 7 -15.38 -3.04 1.02
CA LEU A 7 -14.34 -3.31 2.02
C LEU A 7 -14.40 -4.77 2.45
N SER A 8 -13.26 -5.46 2.43
CA SER A 8 -13.18 -6.91 2.66
C SER A 8 -12.11 -7.31 3.67
N ILE A 9 -11.18 -6.41 4.01
CA ILE A 9 -10.17 -6.67 5.03
C ILE A 9 -10.74 -6.35 6.40
N ASP A 10 -10.65 -7.29 7.34
CA ASP A 10 -11.06 -7.06 8.73
C ASP A 10 -10.25 -5.93 9.38
N ILE A 11 -10.95 -4.95 9.93
CA ILE A 11 -10.34 -3.81 10.61
C ILE A 11 -10.36 -4.04 12.12
N PRO A 12 -9.22 -4.45 12.72
CA PRO A 12 -9.17 -4.73 14.14
C PRO A 12 -9.23 -3.45 14.96
N GLN A 13 -9.97 -3.50 16.07
CA GLN A 13 -10.05 -2.38 17.03
C GLN A 13 -8.85 -2.38 18.00
N ASN A 14 -7.65 -2.58 17.46
CA ASN A 14 -6.42 -2.54 18.24
C ASN A 14 -5.85 -1.13 18.39
N ARG A 15 -4.96 -0.95 19.34
CA ARG A 15 -4.39 0.37 19.67
C ARG A 15 -3.74 1.09 18.47
N PRO A 16 -2.95 0.44 17.59
CA PRO A 16 -2.36 1.10 16.43
C PRO A 16 -3.41 1.65 15.46
N VAL A 17 -4.42 0.87 15.09
CA VAL A 17 -5.47 1.30 14.15
C VAL A 17 -6.32 2.42 14.74
N VAL A 18 -6.74 2.29 16.01
CA VAL A 18 -7.51 3.32 16.70
C VAL A 18 -6.73 4.63 16.81
N ALA A 19 -5.42 4.58 17.03
CA ALA A 19 -4.58 5.79 17.09
C ALA A 19 -4.54 6.52 15.75
N GLU A 20 -4.36 5.81 14.63
CA GLU A 20 -4.34 6.39 13.29
C GLU A 20 -5.74 6.91 12.89
N ARG A 21 -6.82 6.19 13.22
CA ARG A 21 -8.20 6.67 13.01
C ARG A 21 -8.44 8.00 13.72
N ASN A 22 -8.07 8.10 15.00
CA ASN A 22 -8.20 9.33 15.77
C ASN A 22 -7.33 10.47 15.21
N TYR A 23 -6.18 10.14 14.63
CA TYR A 23 -5.36 11.11 13.91
C TYR A 23 -6.10 11.66 12.68
N TYR A 24 -6.58 10.80 11.79
CA TYR A 24 -7.30 11.23 10.59
C TYR A 24 -8.59 12.00 10.91
N ALA A 25 -9.36 11.57 11.91
CA ALA A 25 -10.57 12.26 12.35
C ALA A 25 -10.32 13.71 12.78
N ARG A 26 -9.12 14.03 13.29
CA ARG A 26 -8.73 15.39 13.69
C ARG A 26 -8.14 16.22 12.54
N HIS A 27 -7.88 15.61 11.39
CA HIS A 27 -7.19 16.25 10.26
C HIS A 27 -8.06 16.28 9.00
N GLN A 28 -9.32 16.69 9.13
CA GLN A 28 -10.29 16.71 8.03
C GLN A 28 -9.78 17.51 6.81
N ALA A 29 -9.18 18.67 7.02
CA ALA A 29 -8.61 19.47 5.94
C ALA A 29 -7.49 18.74 5.15
N TYR A 30 -6.78 17.82 5.78
CA TYR A 30 -5.81 16.95 5.13
C TYR A 30 -6.52 15.93 4.25
N LEU A 31 -7.56 15.27 4.76
CA LEU A 31 -8.37 14.29 3.99
C LEU A 31 -9.07 14.95 2.81
N ASP A 32 -9.65 16.15 2.99
CA ASP A 32 -10.30 16.91 1.91
C ASP A 32 -9.33 17.23 0.77
N ARG A 33 -8.10 17.62 1.10
CA ARG A 33 -7.06 17.89 0.11
C ARG A 33 -6.64 16.64 -0.65
N ILE A 34 -6.52 15.51 0.03
CA ILE A 34 -6.18 14.22 -0.60
C ILE A 34 -7.33 13.76 -1.50
N SER A 35 -8.57 13.85 -1.05
CA SER A 35 -9.75 13.48 -1.82
C SER A 35 -9.80 14.22 -3.16
N LYS A 36 -9.53 15.53 -3.15
CA LYS A 36 -9.45 16.34 -4.38
C LYS A 36 -8.31 15.87 -5.32
N ARG A 37 -7.18 15.45 -4.77
CA ARG A 37 -6.06 14.92 -5.57
C ARG A 37 -6.37 13.55 -6.14
N ALA A 38 -7.08 12.71 -5.39
CA ALA A 38 -7.45 11.35 -5.78
C ALA A 38 -8.54 11.33 -6.87
N GLU A 39 -9.43 12.32 -6.88
CA GLU A 39 -10.62 12.38 -7.75
C GLU A 39 -10.34 12.02 -9.21
N PRO A 40 -9.31 12.56 -9.90
CA PRO A 40 -9.04 12.23 -11.31
C PRO A 40 -8.60 10.78 -11.54
N TYR A 41 -8.06 10.11 -10.53
CA TYR A 41 -7.39 8.81 -10.66
C TYR A 41 -8.18 7.65 -10.05
N LEU A 42 -9.00 7.94 -9.04
CA LEU A 42 -9.61 6.93 -8.18
C LEU A 42 -10.51 5.98 -8.95
N HIS A 43 -11.27 6.48 -9.92
CA HIS A 43 -12.15 5.64 -10.73
C HIS A 43 -11.36 4.56 -11.48
N PHE A 44 -10.30 4.95 -12.17
CA PHE A 44 -9.42 4.02 -12.89
C PHE A 44 -8.77 3.00 -11.96
N ILE A 45 -8.26 3.44 -10.80
CA ILE A 45 -7.62 2.57 -9.81
C ILE A 45 -8.61 1.53 -9.30
N VAL A 46 -9.84 1.94 -8.95
CA VAL A 46 -10.90 1.05 -8.48
C VAL A 46 -11.24 0.00 -9.53
N GLU A 47 -11.43 0.41 -10.80
CA GLU A 47 -11.70 -0.54 -11.89
C GLU A 47 -10.58 -1.58 -12.08
N GLU A 48 -9.31 -1.16 -12.01
CA GLU A 48 -8.18 -2.08 -12.15
C GLU A 48 -8.06 -3.05 -10.96
N ILE A 49 -8.46 -2.63 -9.75
CA ILE A 49 -8.53 -3.49 -8.56
C ILE A 49 -9.66 -4.50 -8.70
N GLU A 50 -10.86 -4.07 -9.08
CA GLU A 50 -12.04 -4.94 -9.26
C GLU A 50 -11.79 -6.00 -10.35
N LYS A 51 -11.17 -5.63 -11.48
CA LYS A 51 -10.78 -6.58 -12.55
C LYS A 51 -9.85 -7.69 -12.07
N ARG A 52 -9.10 -7.45 -11.00
CA ARG A 52 -8.15 -8.40 -10.40
C ARG A 52 -8.69 -9.11 -9.16
N GLU A 53 -9.95 -8.83 -8.79
CA GLU A 53 -10.59 -9.37 -7.59
C GLU A 53 -9.77 -9.15 -6.30
N MET A 54 -9.09 -8.00 -6.23
CA MET A 54 -8.26 -7.62 -5.08
C MET A 54 -9.09 -6.83 -4.05
N PRO A 55 -8.68 -6.82 -2.76
CA PRO A 55 -9.31 -5.98 -1.76
C PRO A 55 -9.35 -4.51 -2.16
N ILE A 56 -10.53 -3.90 -2.08
CA ILE A 56 -10.74 -2.52 -2.53
C ILE A 56 -9.96 -1.50 -1.69
N GLU A 57 -9.57 -1.86 -0.47
CA GLU A 57 -8.72 -1.09 0.43
C GLU A 57 -7.38 -0.70 -0.21
N ILE A 58 -6.91 -1.48 -1.17
CA ILE A 58 -5.68 -1.19 -1.95
C ILE A 58 -5.79 0.14 -2.68
N ALA A 59 -6.99 0.61 -3.05
CA ALA A 59 -7.20 1.92 -3.64
C ALA A 59 -6.78 3.08 -2.72
N LEU A 60 -6.64 2.82 -1.43
CA LEU A 60 -6.23 3.81 -0.43
C LEU A 60 -4.70 3.86 -0.21
N LEU A 61 -3.94 2.89 -0.75
CA LEU A 61 -2.47 2.87 -0.62
C LEU A 61 -1.79 4.16 -1.11
N PRO A 62 -2.17 4.78 -2.25
CA PRO A 62 -1.58 6.04 -2.68
C PRO A 62 -1.76 7.19 -1.69
N ILE A 63 -2.74 7.12 -0.78
CA ILE A 63 -2.88 8.09 0.32
C ILE A 63 -1.71 7.96 1.29
N VAL A 64 -1.41 6.72 1.69
CA VAL A 64 -0.33 6.42 2.63
C VAL A 64 1.04 6.67 2.01
N GLU A 65 1.20 6.38 0.72
CA GLU A 65 2.46 6.51 -0.01
C GLU A 65 2.84 7.96 -0.33
N SER A 66 1.91 8.71 -0.92
CA SER A 66 2.22 10.04 -1.48
C SER A 66 1.15 11.10 -1.26
N ALA A 67 0.07 10.81 -0.52
CA ALA A 67 -1.13 11.65 -0.48
C ALA A 67 -1.67 11.96 -1.89
N PHE A 68 -1.62 10.97 -2.79
CA PHE A 68 -1.98 11.10 -4.21
C PHE A 68 -1.20 12.18 -4.96
N ASP A 69 0.06 12.43 -4.59
CA ASP A 69 0.92 13.36 -5.32
C ASP A 69 1.61 12.66 -6.50
N PRO A 70 1.22 12.95 -7.76
CA PRO A 70 1.83 12.31 -8.93
C PRO A 70 3.29 12.71 -9.14
N TYR A 71 3.72 13.81 -8.56
CA TYR A 71 5.10 14.30 -8.58
C TYR A 71 5.87 13.93 -7.30
N GLY A 72 5.24 13.19 -6.39
CA GLY A 72 5.85 12.76 -5.14
C GLY A 72 7.19 12.08 -5.39
N TYR A 73 8.24 12.59 -4.75
CA TYR A 73 9.60 12.06 -4.83
C TYR A 73 10.18 11.96 -3.43
N SER A 74 10.57 10.75 -3.03
CA SER A 74 11.16 10.54 -1.72
C SER A 74 12.67 10.76 -1.71
N HIS A 75 13.23 11.01 -0.54
CA HIS A 75 14.71 11.05 -0.35
C HIS A 75 15.39 9.74 -0.77
N ARG A 76 14.66 8.64 -0.85
CA ARG A 76 15.14 7.31 -1.30
C ARG A 76 14.86 7.04 -2.77
N THR A 77 14.58 8.07 -3.57
CA THR A 77 14.31 7.99 -5.01
C THR A 77 13.01 7.28 -5.43
N ALA A 78 12.11 6.98 -4.49
CA ALA A 78 10.77 6.50 -4.84
C ALA A 78 9.96 7.61 -5.51
N SER A 79 9.13 7.28 -6.49
CA SER A 79 8.46 8.26 -7.34
C SER A 79 7.01 7.88 -7.68
N GLY A 80 6.18 8.91 -7.91
CA GLY A 80 4.78 8.79 -8.30
C GLY A 80 3.82 8.48 -7.15
N ILE A 81 2.53 8.34 -7.46
CA ILE A 81 1.50 8.09 -6.44
C ILE A 81 1.70 6.78 -5.69
N TRP A 82 2.29 5.77 -6.33
CA TRP A 82 2.57 4.44 -5.79
C TRP A 82 3.97 4.30 -5.16
N GLN A 83 4.79 5.36 -5.19
CA GLN A 83 6.14 5.42 -4.61
C GLN A 83 7.05 4.24 -4.99
N PHE A 84 7.07 3.88 -6.28
CA PHE A 84 7.99 2.85 -6.76
C PHE A 84 9.45 3.26 -6.59
N MET A 85 10.25 2.37 -6.01
CA MET A 85 11.70 2.43 -6.11
C MET A 85 12.15 2.12 -7.54
N PRO A 86 13.26 2.69 -8.04
CA PRO A 86 13.72 2.46 -9.42
C PRO A 86 13.80 0.97 -9.79
N ALA A 87 14.51 0.16 -9.01
CA ALA A 87 14.70 -1.26 -9.29
C ALA A 87 13.39 -2.06 -9.25
N THR A 88 12.46 -1.70 -8.34
CA THR A 88 11.14 -2.35 -8.29
C THR A 88 10.31 -1.93 -9.50
N GLY A 89 10.38 -0.67 -9.91
CA GLY A 89 9.72 -0.18 -11.12
C GLY A 89 10.20 -0.93 -12.37
N GLU A 90 11.50 -1.09 -12.54
CA GLU A 90 12.08 -1.86 -13.66
C GLU A 90 11.62 -3.33 -13.66
N ARG A 91 11.57 -3.96 -12.48
CA ARG A 91 11.09 -5.35 -12.33
C ARG A 91 9.64 -5.53 -12.79
N PHE A 92 8.83 -4.48 -12.72
CA PHE A 92 7.43 -4.46 -13.14
C PHE A 92 7.20 -3.62 -14.40
N ASP A 93 8.19 -3.60 -15.31
CA ASP A 93 8.14 -3.02 -16.65
C ASP A 93 7.88 -1.51 -16.70
N LEU A 94 8.13 -0.78 -15.63
CA LEU A 94 8.06 0.67 -15.63
C LEU A 94 9.33 1.26 -16.26
N LYS A 95 9.20 1.70 -17.52
CA LYS A 95 10.28 2.37 -18.26
C LYS A 95 10.79 3.59 -17.52
N GLN A 96 12.12 3.67 -17.36
CA GLN A 96 12.80 4.81 -16.75
C GLN A 96 13.98 5.21 -17.67
N ASN A 97 13.92 6.42 -18.19
CA ASN A 97 15.01 7.00 -18.99
C ASN A 97 15.08 8.51 -18.77
N TRP A 98 15.96 9.21 -19.47
CA TRP A 98 16.17 10.65 -19.34
C TRP A 98 14.90 11.48 -19.61
N TRP A 99 14.01 11.02 -20.46
CA TRP A 99 12.84 11.76 -20.91
C TRP A 99 11.52 11.30 -20.27
N TYR A 100 11.49 10.08 -19.75
CA TYR A 100 10.26 9.42 -19.29
C TYR A 100 10.52 8.58 -18.05
N ASP A 101 9.65 8.74 -17.07
CA ASP A 101 9.63 7.93 -15.85
C ASP A 101 8.24 7.32 -15.66
N GLY A 102 8.07 6.05 -16.04
CA GLY A 102 6.82 5.31 -15.97
C GLY A 102 6.27 5.16 -14.56
N ARG A 103 7.06 5.39 -13.53
CA ARG A 103 6.62 5.40 -12.13
C ARG A 103 5.66 6.57 -11.84
N ARG A 104 5.69 7.63 -12.66
CA ARG A 104 4.82 8.80 -12.60
C ARG A 104 3.62 8.70 -13.54
N ASP A 105 3.63 7.75 -14.46
CA ASP A 105 2.49 7.45 -15.31
C ASP A 105 1.41 6.73 -14.49
N ILE A 106 0.24 7.34 -14.37
CA ILE A 106 -0.84 6.81 -13.51
C ILE A 106 -1.31 5.43 -13.97
N VAL A 107 -1.46 5.23 -15.27
CA VAL A 107 -1.96 3.96 -15.84
C VAL A 107 -0.92 2.85 -15.65
N GLN A 108 0.31 3.12 -16.06
CA GLN A 108 1.38 2.13 -15.99
C GLN A 108 1.73 1.79 -14.55
N SER A 109 1.91 2.80 -13.69
CA SER A 109 2.29 2.59 -12.29
C SER A 109 1.17 1.92 -11.47
N THR A 110 -0.11 2.20 -11.78
CA THR A 110 -1.22 1.49 -11.12
C THR A 110 -1.20 0.00 -11.47
N ARG A 111 -1.10 -0.35 -12.76
CA ARG A 111 -1.02 -1.74 -13.18
C ARG A 111 0.17 -2.46 -12.55
N ALA A 112 1.35 -1.85 -12.61
CA ALA A 112 2.56 -2.38 -11.99
C ALA A 112 2.41 -2.58 -10.47
N ALA A 113 1.77 -1.63 -9.76
CA ALA A 113 1.55 -1.73 -8.32
C ALA A 113 0.62 -2.90 -7.97
N LEU A 114 -0.46 -3.09 -8.73
CA LEU A 114 -1.39 -4.20 -8.52
C LEU A 114 -0.74 -5.55 -8.87
N ASP A 115 0.08 -5.61 -9.91
CA ASP A 115 0.84 -6.81 -10.27
C ASP A 115 1.89 -7.13 -9.19
N TYR A 116 2.57 -6.13 -8.64
CA TYR A 116 3.49 -6.31 -7.51
C TYR A 116 2.77 -6.78 -6.25
N LEU A 117 1.64 -6.21 -5.91
CA LEU A 117 0.83 -6.63 -4.75
C LEU A 117 0.30 -8.06 -4.94
N SER A 118 -0.14 -8.43 -6.14
CA SER A 118 -0.53 -9.82 -6.46
C SER A 118 0.62 -10.80 -6.26
N TYR A 119 1.81 -10.41 -6.73
CA TYR A 119 3.04 -11.20 -6.52
C TYR A 119 3.36 -11.37 -5.03
N LEU A 120 3.30 -10.27 -4.26
CA LEU A 120 3.55 -10.30 -2.82
C LEU A 120 2.53 -11.16 -2.07
N HIS A 121 1.24 -11.02 -2.38
CA HIS A 121 0.17 -11.82 -1.80
C HIS A 121 0.41 -13.32 -2.03
N LYS A 122 0.72 -13.71 -3.26
CA LYS A 122 1.05 -15.11 -3.60
C LYS A 122 2.31 -15.59 -2.85
N THR A 123 3.35 -14.76 -2.79
CA THR A 123 4.63 -15.10 -2.14
C THR A 123 4.49 -15.25 -0.62
N LEU A 124 3.55 -14.50 -0.02
CA LEU A 124 3.27 -14.46 1.41
C LEU A 124 2.03 -15.29 1.80
N GLU A 125 1.77 -16.36 1.04
CA GLU A 125 0.78 -17.41 1.35
C GLU A 125 -0.66 -16.90 1.42
N GLY A 126 -0.99 -15.84 0.69
CA GLY A 126 -2.34 -15.30 0.61
C GLY A 126 -2.72 -14.33 1.75
N ASP A 127 -1.76 -13.88 2.54
CA ASP A 127 -2.00 -12.88 3.59
C ASP A 127 -1.85 -11.45 3.04
N TRP A 128 -2.97 -10.74 2.94
CA TRP A 128 -2.99 -9.36 2.43
C TRP A 128 -2.29 -8.36 3.34
N LEU A 129 -2.37 -8.50 4.66
CA LEU A 129 -1.70 -7.58 5.58
C LEU A 129 -0.18 -7.74 5.48
N ASN A 130 0.31 -8.97 5.35
CA ASN A 130 1.70 -9.25 5.09
C ASN A 130 2.14 -8.73 3.70
N ALA A 131 1.30 -8.87 2.67
CA ALA A 131 1.58 -8.34 1.33
C ALA A 131 1.70 -6.81 1.33
N ILE A 132 0.77 -6.11 1.98
CA ILE A 132 0.78 -4.65 2.15
C ILE A 132 2.01 -4.20 2.95
N ALA A 133 2.36 -4.90 4.02
CA ALA A 133 3.58 -4.63 4.79
C ALA A 133 4.85 -4.84 3.96
N ALA A 134 4.88 -5.87 3.10
CA ALA A 134 5.99 -6.15 2.20
C ALA A 134 6.11 -5.12 1.07
N TYR A 135 5.01 -4.55 0.60
CA TYR A 135 5.03 -3.44 -0.36
C TYR A 135 5.85 -2.26 0.19
N ASN A 136 5.65 -1.91 1.46
CA ASN A 136 6.40 -0.85 2.14
C ASN A 136 7.87 -1.22 2.44
N SER A 137 8.12 -2.42 2.97
CA SER A 137 9.43 -2.78 3.54
C SER A 137 10.29 -3.73 2.70
N GLY A 138 9.72 -4.23 1.62
CA GLY A 138 10.32 -5.24 0.75
C GLY A 138 10.06 -6.69 1.22
N GLU A 139 9.84 -7.57 0.24
CA GLU A 139 9.50 -8.97 0.45
C GLU A 139 10.53 -9.75 1.28
N GLY A 140 11.81 -9.51 1.04
CA GLY A 140 12.88 -10.20 1.75
C GLY A 140 12.89 -9.94 3.26
N ARG A 141 12.41 -8.77 3.69
CA ARG A 141 12.30 -8.44 5.11
C ARG A 141 11.15 -9.21 5.76
N LEU A 142 9.99 -9.24 5.12
CA LEU A 142 8.83 -10.00 5.59
C LEU A 142 9.15 -11.49 5.68
N LEU A 143 9.73 -12.06 4.64
CA LEU A 143 10.10 -13.48 4.61
C LEU A 143 11.09 -13.84 5.73
N ARG A 144 12.05 -12.96 6.04
CA ARG A 144 12.97 -13.17 7.18
C ARG A 144 12.25 -13.12 8.52
N ALA A 145 11.32 -12.17 8.70
CA ALA A 145 10.54 -12.06 9.94
C ALA A 145 9.63 -13.29 10.13
N ILE A 146 8.93 -13.72 9.09
CA ILE A 146 8.11 -14.94 9.08
C ILE A 146 8.97 -16.16 9.42
N LYS A 147 10.11 -16.33 8.75
CA LYS A 147 11.03 -17.45 9.03
C LYS A 147 11.54 -17.46 10.49
N LYS A 148 11.83 -16.26 11.04
CA LYS A 148 12.24 -16.11 12.46
C LYS A 148 11.13 -16.57 13.40
N ASN A 149 9.89 -16.18 13.16
CA ASN A 149 8.74 -16.57 13.98
C ASN A 149 8.44 -18.07 13.86
N ARG A 150 8.45 -18.64 12.64
CA ARG A 150 8.26 -20.09 12.42
C ARG A 150 9.26 -20.93 13.19
N LYS A 151 10.54 -20.55 13.21
CA LYS A 151 11.57 -21.24 14.00
C LYS A 151 11.31 -21.23 15.51
N LYS A 152 10.54 -20.26 15.99
CA LYS A 152 10.18 -20.08 17.41
C LYS A 152 8.76 -20.58 17.72
N HIS A 153 8.06 -21.20 16.75
CA HIS A 153 6.66 -21.61 16.84
C HIS A 153 5.71 -20.44 17.22
N LEU A 154 6.03 -19.21 16.76
CA LEU A 154 5.21 -18.01 16.95
C LEU A 154 4.32 -17.77 15.72
N PRO A 155 3.19 -17.06 15.88
CA PRO A 155 2.34 -16.66 14.77
C PRO A 155 3.09 -15.86 13.70
N THR A 156 2.64 -15.94 12.46
CA THR A 156 3.28 -15.29 11.29
C THR A 156 2.39 -14.25 10.63
N ASP A 157 1.27 -13.90 11.26
CA ASP A 157 0.44 -12.78 10.86
C ASP A 157 1.19 -11.44 11.09
N PHE A 158 0.76 -10.40 10.36
CA PHE A 158 1.39 -9.07 10.41
C PHE A 158 1.60 -8.55 11.85
N TRP A 159 0.60 -8.74 12.73
CA TRP A 159 0.62 -8.19 14.09
C TRP A 159 1.65 -8.85 15.01
N SER A 160 2.06 -10.06 14.66
CA SER A 160 3.02 -10.88 15.43
C SER A 160 4.46 -10.75 14.91
N LEU A 161 4.68 -10.07 13.77
CA LEU A 161 6.01 -9.94 13.18
C LEU A 161 6.81 -8.77 13.79
N ASP A 162 8.10 -9.00 13.97
CA ASP A 162 9.08 -7.98 14.37
C ASP A 162 9.52 -7.20 13.10
N LEU A 163 8.87 -6.06 12.86
CA LEU A 163 9.05 -5.23 11.67
C LEU A 163 9.51 -3.82 12.05
N PRO A 164 10.13 -3.06 11.14
CA PRO A 164 10.49 -1.67 11.38
C PRO A 164 9.29 -0.80 11.76
N ARG A 165 9.54 0.23 12.57
CA ARG A 165 8.50 1.16 13.04
C ARG A 165 7.70 1.78 11.89
N GLU A 166 8.34 2.09 10.77
CA GLU A 166 7.66 2.59 9.57
C GLU A 166 6.63 1.59 9.06
N THR A 167 7.01 0.32 8.94
CA THR A 167 6.13 -0.75 8.43
C THR A 167 5.02 -1.11 9.42
N THR A 168 5.31 -1.14 10.74
CA THR A 168 4.30 -1.40 11.77
C THR A 168 3.25 -0.28 11.88
N ALA A 169 3.55 0.93 11.41
CA ALA A 169 2.59 2.03 11.30
C ALA A 169 1.85 2.07 9.94
N TYR A 170 2.44 1.47 8.89
CA TYR A 170 1.94 1.57 7.53
C TYR A 170 0.57 0.88 7.34
N VAL A 171 0.47 -0.38 7.76
CA VAL A 171 -0.79 -1.16 7.68
C VAL A 171 -1.90 -0.54 8.54
N PRO A 172 -1.67 -0.15 9.81
CA PRO A 172 -2.66 0.58 10.61
C PRO A 172 -3.17 1.87 9.96
N LYS A 173 -2.32 2.64 9.29
CA LYS A 173 -2.73 3.83 8.54
C LYS A 173 -3.72 3.51 7.44
N LEU A 174 -3.43 2.46 6.64
CA LEU A 174 -4.33 2.03 5.58
C LEU A 174 -5.68 1.58 6.14
N LEU A 175 -5.67 0.74 7.17
CA LEU A 175 -6.90 0.23 7.79
C LEU A 175 -7.73 1.34 8.42
N ALA A 176 -7.08 2.33 9.04
CA ALA A 176 -7.75 3.49 9.62
C ALA A 176 -8.38 4.42 8.57
N LEU A 177 -7.88 4.43 7.33
CA LEU A 177 -8.48 5.16 6.20
C LEU A 177 -9.68 4.42 5.61
N ALA A 178 -9.76 3.10 5.80
CA ALA A 178 -10.87 2.27 5.34
C ALA A 178 -12.04 2.26 6.33
N ASP A 179 -11.80 2.54 7.64
CA ASP A 179 -12.79 2.58 8.72
C ASP A 179 -13.59 3.92 8.71
#